data_6a51b90728d9403ea50ad7c19cb34a25
#
_entry.id   6a51b90728d9403ea50ad7c19cb34a25
#
_cell.length_a   1.000
_cell.length_b   1.000
_cell.length_c   1.000
_cell.angle_alpha   90.00
_cell.angle_beta   90.00
_cell.angle_gamma   90.00
#
_symmetry.space_group_name_H-M   'P 1'
#
loop_
_entity.id
_entity.type
_entity.pdbx_description
1 polymer ?
#
loop_
_entity_poly.entity_id
_entity_poly.type
_entity_poly.pdbx_seq_one_letter_code
_entity_poly.pdbx_strand_id
1 'polypeptide(L)'
;VQATLTEVLTSGAVEHMENLAITWQQGIQEIIDEFGLPWQVSRVGCRGEYSFRSTAPKTGAEAAAAEDFELQQFLQLHALNRGILMTPFHNMTLMSPMTQPEDVERHHKHFREAAAELFTD
;
A
#
# COMPACT_ATOMS: atom_id res chain seq x y z
N VAL A 1 -1.52 18.94 19.52
CA VAL A 1 -1.73 19.39 18.11
C VAL A 1 -0.62 20.36 17.69
N GLN A 2 -0.33 21.44 18.43
CA GLN A 2 0.67 22.44 18.03
C GLN A 2 2.06 21.82 17.82
N ALA A 3 2.61 21.08 18.76
CA ALA A 3 3.90 20.42 18.64
C ALA A 3 3.97 19.50 17.42
N THR A 4 2.90 18.72 17.17
CA THR A 4 2.82 17.85 15.98
C THR A 4 2.97 18.66 14.69
N LEU A 5 2.28 19.78 14.59
CA LEU A 5 2.29 20.62 13.38
C LEU A 5 3.58 21.43 13.21
N THR A 6 4.25 21.81 14.31
CA THR A 6 5.45 22.65 14.24
C THR A 6 6.75 21.87 14.26
N GLU A 7 6.79 20.68 14.88
CA GLU A 7 8.02 19.94 15.14
C GLU A 7 8.09 18.61 14.37
N VAL A 8 6.94 18.02 14.02
CA VAL A 8 6.89 16.70 13.38
C VAL A 8 6.51 16.80 11.90
N LEU A 9 5.38 17.46 11.59
CA LEU A 9 4.89 17.59 10.21
C LEU A 9 5.52 18.80 9.50
N THR A 10 6.84 18.81 9.41
CA THR A 10 7.59 19.81 8.68
C THR A 10 7.52 19.58 7.16
N SER A 11 7.87 20.58 6.36
CA SER A 11 7.94 20.43 4.90
C SER A 11 8.88 19.31 4.49
N GLY A 12 10.01 19.13 5.17
CA GLY A 12 10.95 18.05 4.91
C GLY A 12 10.37 16.67 5.26
N ALA A 13 9.58 16.57 6.34
CA ALA A 13 8.90 15.33 6.71
C ALA A 13 7.83 14.96 5.66
N VAL A 14 7.08 15.93 5.14
CA VAL A 14 6.08 15.71 4.09
C VAL A 14 6.76 15.21 2.81
N GLU A 15 7.84 15.88 2.37
CA GLU A 15 8.61 15.47 1.20
C GLU A 15 9.17 14.05 1.35
N HIS A 16 9.72 13.71 2.52
CA HIS A 16 10.18 12.36 2.84
C HIS A 16 9.07 11.32 2.70
N MET A 17 7.91 11.57 3.31
CA MET A 17 6.76 10.66 3.23
C MET A 17 6.22 10.51 1.81
N GLU A 18 6.16 11.59 1.03
CA GLU A 18 5.71 11.53 -0.37
C GLU A 18 6.67 10.72 -1.23
N ASN A 19 7.98 10.92 -1.08
CA ASN A 19 9.00 10.16 -1.82
C ASN A 19 8.91 8.66 -1.52
N LEU A 20 8.71 8.27 -0.26
CA LEU A 20 8.48 6.88 0.12
C LEU A 20 7.19 6.31 -0.48
N ALA A 21 6.12 7.10 -0.50
CA ALA A 21 4.85 6.68 -1.10
C ALA A 21 4.94 6.52 -2.63
N ILE A 22 5.74 7.34 -3.31
CA ILE A 22 6.04 7.18 -4.73
C ILE A 22 6.80 5.87 -4.97
N THR A 23 7.85 5.62 -4.20
CA THR A 23 8.64 4.38 -4.28
C THR A 23 7.76 3.15 -4.02
N TRP A 24 6.92 3.21 -3.01
CA TRP A 24 5.97 2.15 -2.70
C TRP A 24 5.01 1.89 -3.87
N GLN A 25 4.40 2.94 -4.43
CA GLN A 25 3.48 2.82 -5.56
C GLN A 25 4.14 2.16 -6.78
N GLN A 26 5.35 2.59 -7.11
CA GLN A 26 6.11 2.05 -8.25
C GLN A 26 6.39 0.56 -8.06
N GLY A 27 6.89 0.15 -6.89
CA GLY A 27 7.18 -1.25 -6.61
C GLY A 27 5.93 -2.15 -6.58
N ILE A 28 4.79 -1.65 -6.08
CA ILE A 28 3.52 -2.39 -6.17
C ILE A 28 3.06 -2.53 -7.61
N GLN A 29 3.16 -1.47 -8.43
CA GLN A 29 2.80 -1.54 -9.84
C GLN A 29 3.67 -2.55 -10.61
N GLU A 30 4.98 -2.55 -10.36
CA GLU A 30 5.91 -3.52 -10.97
C GLU A 30 5.52 -4.96 -10.64
N ILE A 31 5.11 -5.23 -9.39
CA ILE A 31 4.67 -6.58 -8.98
C ILE A 31 3.32 -6.94 -9.63
N ILE A 32 2.38 -6.01 -9.70
CA ILE A 32 1.10 -6.18 -10.40
C ILE A 32 1.36 -6.57 -11.87
N ASP A 33 2.27 -5.88 -12.52
CA ASP A 33 2.64 -6.11 -13.93
C ASP A 33 3.39 -7.45 -14.11
N GLU A 34 4.33 -7.77 -13.20
CA GLU A 34 5.11 -9.02 -13.19
C GLU A 34 4.22 -10.27 -13.14
N PHE A 35 3.20 -10.24 -12.28
CA PHE A 35 2.26 -11.36 -12.10
C PHE A 35 1.02 -11.27 -13.01
N GLY A 36 0.88 -10.21 -13.81
CA GLY A 36 -0.29 -9.98 -14.65
C GLY A 36 -1.59 -9.86 -13.85
N LEU A 37 -1.54 -9.28 -12.65
CA LEU A 37 -2.71 -9.18 -11.78
C LEU A 37 -3.72 -8.18 -12.33
N PRO A 38 -5.03 -8.49 -12.29
CA PRO A 38 -6.08 -7.55 -12.70
C PRO A 38 -6.33 -6.48 -11.62
N TRP A 39 -5.26 -5.91 -11.09
CA TRP A 39 -5.26 -4.95 -10.00
C TRP A 39 -4.69 -3.61 -10.45
N GLN A 40 -4.89 -2.60 -9.63
CA GLN A 40 -4.29 -1.27 -9.83
C GLN A 40 -3.85 -0.70 -8.49
N VAL A 41 -2.91 0.23 -8.52
CA VAL A 41 -2.44 0.99 -7.38
C VAL A 41 -2.63 2.49 -7.64
N SER A 42 -3.07 3.20 -6.62
CA SER A 42 -3.25 4.65 -6.65
C SER A 42 -2.60 5.31 -5.45
N ARG A 43 -2.35 6.61 -5.55
CA ARG A 43 -1.72 7.40 -4.50
C ARG A 43 -2.27 8.82 -4.44
N VAL A 44 -2.41 9.31 -3.22
CA VAL A 44 -2.71 10.72 -2.94
C VAL A 44 -1.77 11.16 -1.81
N GLY A 45 -0.83 12.07 -2.10
CA GLY A 45 0.18 12.51 -1.15
C GLY A 45 1.00 11.32 -0.63
N CYS A 46 1.07 11.14 0.68
CA CYS A 46 1.77 10.05 1.35
C CYS A 46 0.89 8.82 1.65
N ARG A 47 -0.33 8.77 1.12
CA ARG A 47 -1.24 7.63 1.20
C ARG A 47 -1.26 6.88 -0.12
N GLY A 48 -1.06 5.57 -0.09
CA GLY A 48 -1.22 4.66 -1.23
C GLY A 48 -2.26 3.59 -0.97
N GLU A 49 -2.89 3.08 -2.03
CA GLU A 49 -3.90 2.02 -1.94
C GLU A 49 -3.88 1.20 -3.22
N TYR A 50 -3.96 -0.13 -3.10
CA TYR A 50 -4.20 -1.00 -4.24
C TYR A 50 -5.61 -1.57 -4.18
N SER A 51 -6.20 -1.82 -5.35
CA SER A 51 -7.51 -2.43 -5.47
C SER A 51 -7.47 -3.65 -6.38
N PHE A 52 -8.39 -4.58 -6.16
CA PHE A 52 -8.46 -5.86 -6.87
C PHE A 52 -9.17 -5.75 -8.23
N ARG A 53 -9.09 -4.58 -8.85
CA ARG A 53 -9.57 -4.32 -10.21
C ARG A 53 -8.56 -3.52 -11.00
N SER A 54 -8.52 -3.75 -12.31
CA SER A 54 -7.59 -3.09 -13.23
C SER A 54 -7.90 -1.61 -13.49
N THR A 55 -9.10 -1.14 -13.11
CA THR A 55 -9.53 0.24 -13.31
C THR A 55 -9.78 0.94 -11.99
N ALA A 56 -9.26 2.17 -11.86
CA ALA A 56 -9.50 2.99 -10.68
C ALA A 56 -11.00 3.29 -10.52
N PRO A 57 -11.57 3.10 -9.31
CA PRO A 57 -12.96 3.43 -9.05
C PRO A 57 -13.17 4.95 -9.14
N LYS A 58 -14.29 5.37 -9.75
CA LYS A 58 -14.68 6.76 -9.86
C LYS A 58 -15.73 7.16 -8.82
N THR A 59 -16.35 6.19 -8.19
CA THR A 59 -17.40 6.38 -7.17
C THR A 59 -17.15 5.45 -5.97
N GLY A 60 -17.73 5.81 -4.83
CA GLY A 60 -17.68 4.95 -3.64
C GLY A 60 -18.35 3.58 -3.86
N ALA A 61 -19.40 3.53 -4.68
CA ALA A 61 -20.07 2.27 -5.04
C ALA A 61 -19.16 1.35 -5.87
N GLU A 62 -18.40 1.92 -6.81
CA GLU A 62 -17.40 1.17 -7.59
C GLU A 62 -16.24 0.69 -6.71
N ALA A 63 -15.80 1.50 -5.74
CA ALA A 63 -14.78 1.12 -4.78
C ALA A 63 -15.26 -0.06 -3.92
N ALA A 64 -16.45 0.02 -3.35
CA ALA A 64 -17.05 -1.06 -2.56
C ALA A 64 -17.23 -2.34 -3.38
N ALA A 65 -17.63 -2.24 -4.64
CA ALA A 65 -17.77 -3.38 -5.54
C ALA A 65 -16.41 -4.01 -5.96
N ALA A 66 -15.31 -3.34 -5.69
CA ALA A 66 -13.95 -3.82 -5.96
C ALA A 66 -13.33 -4.55 -4.74
N GLU A 67 -14.01 -4.55 -3.60
CA GLU A 67 -13.55 -5.22 -2.40
C GLU A 67 -13.66 -6.75 -2.54
N ASP A 68 -12.63 -7.44 -2.06
CA ASP A 68 -12.61 -8.88 -1.84
C ASP A 68 -12.13 -9.10 -0.41
N PHE A 69 -13.06 -9.40 0.47
CA PHE A 69 -12.80 -9.48 1.90
C PHE A 69 -11.84 -10.61 2.27
N GLU A 70 -11.98 -11.76 1.64
CA GLU A 70 -11.13 -12.93 1.92
C GLU A 70 -9.69 -12.68 1.47
N LEU A 71 -9.53 -12.15 0.27
CA LEU A 71 -8.23 -11.77 -0.27
C LEU A 71 -7.57 -10.66 0.56
N GLN A 72 -8.35 -9.68 0.99
CA GLN A 72 -7.87 -8.60 1.85
C GLN A 72 -7.38 -9.13 3.21
N GLN A 73 -8.13 -10.05 3.82
CA GLN A 73 -7.71 -10.70 5.07
C GLN A 73 -6.45 -11.54 4.89
N PHE A 74 -6.34 -12.29 3.79
CA PHE A 74 -5.13 -13.05 3.48
C PHE A 74 -3.91 -12.13 3.41
N LEU A 75 -3.97 -11.07 2.62
CA LEU A 75 -2.86 -10.12 2.45
C LEU A 75 -2.50 -9.45 3.78
N GLN A 76 -3.48 -9.09 4.59
CA GLN A 76 -3.24 -8.49 5.91
C GLN A 76 -2.56 -9.46 6.87
N LEU A 77 -3.03 -10.70 6.97
CA LEU A 77 -2.42 -11.72 7.83
C LEU A 77 -1.01 -12.10 7.35
N HIS A 78 -0.84 -12.20 6.03
CA HIS A 78 0.47 -12.45 5.43
C HIS A 78 1.47 -11.33 5.76
N ALA A 79 1.02 -10.05 5.74
CA ALA A 79 1.81 -8.89 6.14
C ALA A 79 2.15 -8.92 7.64
N LEU A 80 1.15 -9.15 8.49
CA LEU A 80 1.33 -9.21 9.96
C LEU A 80 2.35 -10.27 10.38
N ASN A 81 2.29 -11.46 9.77
CA ASN A 81 3.23 -12.54 10.03
C ASN A 81 4.68 -12.20 9.61
N ARG A 82 4.87 -11.14 8.83
CA ARG A 82 6.18 -10.63 8.39
C ARG A 82 6.57 -9.30 9.04
N GLY A 83 5.85 -8.94 10.12
CA GLY A 83 6.12 -7.73 10.92
C GLY A 83 5.69 -6.43 10.24
N ILE A 84 4.71 -6.49 9.34
CA ILE A 84 4.15 -5.34 8.65
C ILE A 84 2.72 -5.11 9.14
N LEU A 85 2.49 -3.96 9.76
CA LEU A 85 1.15 -3.52 10.16
C LEU A 85 0.60 -2.59 9.08
N MET A 86 -0.40 -3.08 8.35
CA MET A 86 -1.18 -2.28 7.42
C MET A 86 -2.45 -1.74 8.09
N THR A 87 -3.06 -0.74 7.48
CA THR A 87 -4.35 -0.22 7.95
C THR A 87 -5.39 -1.35 7.93
N PRO A 88 -6.04 -1.67 9.08
CA PRO A 88 -7.08 -2.69 9.11
C PRO A 88 -8.23 -2.34 8.17
N PHE A 89 -8.80 -3.35 7.52
CA PHE A 89 -9.96 -3.26 6.63
C PHE A 89 -9.76 -2.46 5.33
N HIS A 90 -8.52 -2.11 5.00
CA HIS A 90 -8.17 -1.42 3.76
C HIS A 90 -6.84 -1.92 3.21
N ASN A 91 -6.72 -1.97 1.89
CA ASN A 91 -5.45 -2.21 1.18
C ASN A 91 -4.61 -0.93 1.12
N MET A 92 -4.61 -0.18 2.19
CA MET A 92 -4.08 1.17 2.26
C MET A 92 -2.80 1.21 3.09
N THR A 93 -1.82 1.94 2.59
CA THR A 93 -0.63 2.30 3.34
C THR A 93 -0.61 3.80 3.63
N LEU A 94 -0.09 4.15 4.79
CA LEU A 94 0.15 5.52 5.21
C LEU A 94 1.63 5.65 5.59
N MET A 95 2.36 6.51 4.90
CA MET A 95 3.73 6.82 5.29
C MET A 95 3.72 7.76 6.50
N SER A 96 4.61 7.51 7.43
CA SER A 96 4.85 8.38 8.60
C SER A 96 6.20 9.06 8.47
N PRO A 97 6.48 10.12 9.24
CA PRO A 97 7.81 10.72 9.29
C PRO A 97 8.91 9.74 9.74
N MET A 98 8.54 8.64 10.40
CA MET A 98 9.46 7.60 10.88
C MET A 98 9.61 6.42 9.93
N THR A 99 8.77 6.32 8.90
CA THR A 99 8.87 5.26 7.90
C THR A 99 10.20 5.38 7.16
N GLN A 100 10.88 4.25 6.96
CA GLN A 100 12.19 4.18 6.30
C GLN A 100 12.08 3.44 4.96
N PRO A 101 13.05 3.62 4.03
CA PRO A 101 13.08 2.88 2.77
C PRO A 101 13.01 1.35 2.96
N GLU A 102 13.65 0.82 4.01
CA GLU A 102 13.65 -0.60 4.34
C GLU A 102 12.27 -1.13 4.71
N ASP A 103 11.38 -0.28 5.24
CA ASP A 103 9.99 -0.67 5.53
C ASP A 103 9.21 -0.84 4.22
N VAL A 104 9.45 0.04 3.25
CA VAL A 104 8.88 -0.04 1.90
C VAL A 104 9.38 -1.30 1.17
N GLU A 105 10.67 -1.59 1.22
CA GLU A 105 11.27 -2.80 0.63
C GLU A 105 10.70 -4.07 1.25
N ARG A 106 10.54 -4.09 2.58
CA ARG A 106 9.91 -5.21 3.30
C ARG A 106 8.47 -5.43 2.83
N HIS A 107 7.72 -4.35 2.60
CA HIS A 107 6.36 -4.44 2.07
C HIS A 107 6.34 -4.98 0.64
N HIS A 108 7.23 -4.52 -0.25
CA HIS A 108 7.34 -5.04 -1.61
C HIS A 108 7.64 -6.53 -1.62
N LYS A 109 8.59 -6.98 -0.77
CA LYS A 109 8.92 -8.40 -0.63
C LYS A 109 7.70 -9.21 -0.18
N HIS A 110 7.01 -8.76 0.86
CA HIS A 110 5.77 -9.38 1.33
C HIS A 110 4.73 -9.49 0.22
N PHE A 111 4.47 -8.40 -0.50
CA PHE A 111 3.44 -8.36 -1.53
C PHE A 111 3.76 -9.30 -2.69
N ARG A 112 5.04 -9.36 -3.12
CA ARG A 112 5.51 -10.31 -4.14
C ARG A 112 5.36 -11.76 -3.69
N GLU A 113 5.72 -12.08 -2.46
CA GLU A 113 5.56 -13.43 -1.90
C GLU A 113 4.09 -13.84 -1.84
N ALA A 114 3.20 -12.94 -1.38
CA ALA A 114 1.77 -13.19 -1.34
C ALA A 114 1.17 -13.38 -2.75
N ALA A 115 1.59 -12.58 -3.73
CA ALA A 115 1.18 -12.75 -5.11
C ALA A 115 1.64 -14.10 -5.68
N ALA A 116 2.87 -14.51 -5.40
CA ALA A 116 3.37 -15.82 -5.81
C ALA A 116 2.58 -16.97 -5.20
N GLU A 117 2.22 -16.90 -3.93
CA GLU A 117 1.41 -17.93 -3.26
C GLU A 117 -0.01 -18.05 -3.84
N LEU A 118 -0.58 -16.94 -4.32
CA LEU A 118 -1.95 -16.91 -4.84
C LEU A 118 -2.07 -17.28 -6.32
N PHE A 119 -1.05 -17.00 -7.14
CA PHE A 119 -1.16 -16.99 -8.59
C PHE A 119 -0.08 -17.81 -9.32
N THR A 120 0.74 -18.56 -8.58
CA THR A 120 1.69 -19.51 -9.18
C THR A 120 1.16 -20.92 -8.95
N ASP A 121 0.85 -21.65 -10.04
CA ASP A 121 0.50 -23.08 -10.01
C ASP A 121 1.70 -23.97 -9.59
#